data_fb1b012209b58cc9c94241f9db900d3d
#
_entry.id   fb1b012209b58cc9c94241f9db900d3d
#
_cell.length_a   1.000
_cell.length_b   1.000
_cell.length_c   1.000
_cell.angle_alpha   90.00
_cell.angle_beta   90.00
_cell.angle_gamma   90.00
#
_symmetry.space_group_name_H-M   'P 1'
#
loop_
_entity.id
_entity.type
_entity.pdbx_description
1 polymer ?
#
loop_
_entity_poly.entity_id
_entity_poly.type
_entity_poly.pdbx_seq_one_letter_code
_entity_poly.pdbx_strand_id
1 'polypeptide(L)'
;MKKRIVLCLAMAGIFPAVQAQTVVIDSQVTLAEALAGSSAPQEVLDSLAIADVEYYSFDGKLHRGQIVMHKTLKEDVIHRFRFMRNQRFPIESAIPIRFDKPNDGTSMDTLNNSYSFHYRRISTSGNGSRSVHSYGMAIDINPYNNPAVLANGKVIPQGGTYDRDIPGTLADTSPVVKEFIRLGWTWGGNWTSLKDYMHFEKKLP
;
A
#
# COMPACT_ATOMS: atom_id res chain seq x y z
N MET A 1 63.90 -9.52 -44.56
CA MET A 1 62.89 -10.08 -43.66
C MET A 1 62.29 -8.94 -42.82
N LYS A 2 61.03 -8.52 -43.13
CA LYS A 2 60.33 -7.42 -42.37
C LYS A 2 59.49 -8.03 -41.27
N LYS A 3 59.83 -7.79 -40.00
CA LYS A 3 59.02 -8.23 -38.84
C LYS A 3 57.80 -7.31 -38.73
N ARG A 4 56.62 -7.91 -38.83
CA ARG A 4 55.32 -7.22 -38.51
C ARG A 4 55.11 -7.31 -37.01
N ILE A 5 55.01 -6.17 -36.35
CA ILE A 5 54.60 -6.04 -34.95
C ILE A 5 53.07 -5.98 -34.97
N VAL A 6 52.41 -6.96 -34.35
CA VAL A 6 50.96 -6.94 -34.13
C VAL A 6 50.73 -6.27 -32.77
N LEU A 7 50.12 -5.07 -32.79
CA LEU A 7 49.73 -4.35 -31.60
C LEU A 7 48.34 -4.82 -31.18
N CYS A 8 48.23 -5.62 -30.11
CA CYS A 8 46.97 -5.98 -29.52
C CYS A 8 46.50 -4.81 -28.65
N LEU A 9 45.47 -4.07 -29.10
CA LEU A 9 44.74 -3.13 -28.26
C LEU A 9 43.81 -3.92 -27.31
N ALA A 10 44.13 -3.92 -26.02
CA ALA A 10 43.23 -4.39 -24.99
C ALA A 10 42.16 -3.31 -24.75
N MET A 11 40.92 -3.56 -25.17
CA MET A 11 39.76 -2.75 -24.77
C MET A 11 39.43 -3.04 -23.31
N ALA A 12 39.76 -2.16 -22.40
CA ALA A 12 39.25 -2.17 -21.03
C ALA A 12 37.77 -1.79 -21.06
N GLY A 13 36.88 -2.77 -20.89
CA GLY A 13 35.45 -2.53 -20.74
C GLY A 13 35.19 -1.80 -19.44
N ILE A 14 34.69 -0.56 -19.52
CA ILE A 14 34.17 0.16 -18.36
C ILE A 14 32.81 -0.41 -18.04
N PHE A 15 32.74 -1.29 -17.06
CA PHE A 15 31.45 -1.72 -16.50
C PHE A 15 30.94 -0.61 -15.59
N PRO A 16 29.72 -0.06 -15.82
CA PRO A 16 29.17 0.90 -14.88
C PRO A 16 28.99 0.23 -13.52
N ALA A 17 29.53 0.82 -12.48
CA ALA A 17 29.29 0.36 -11.10
C ALA A 17 27.78 0.43 -10.83
N VAL A 18 27.16 -0.70 -10.54
CA VAL A 18 25.78 -0.76 -10.04
C VAL A 18 25.78 -0.10 -8.68
N GLN A 19 25.36 1.14 -8.62
CA GLN A 19 25.19 1.86 -7.35
C GLN A 19 24.05 1.20 -6.60
N ALA A 20 24.31 0.64 -5.41
CA ALA A 20 23.28 0.06 -4.56
C ALA A 20 22.23 1.13 -4.26
N GLN A 21 20.98 0.89 -4.64
CA GLN A 21 19.88 1.83 -4.37
C GLN A 21 19.63 1.85 -2.87
N THR A 22 19.79 3.02 -2.23
CA THR A 22 19.48 3.20 -0.81
C THR A 22 17.96 3.05 -0.62
N VAL A 23 17.56 2.18 0.32
CA VAL A 23 16.16 1.95 0.68
C VAL A 23 15.83 2.80 1.91
N VAL A 24 14.79 3.61 1.83
CA VAL A 24 14.25 4.36 2.98
C VAL A 24 13.37 3.41 3.79
N ILE A 25 13.57 3.35 5.11
CA ILE A 25 12.79 2.49 6.00
C ILE A 25 11.72 3.32 6.69
N ASP A 26 10.45 3.10 6.31
CA ASP A 26 9.31 3.81 6.87
C ASP A 26 8.74 3.11 8.10
N SER A 27 8.83 1.78 8.15
CA SER A 27 8.40 0.97 9.28
C SER A 27 9.24 -0.29 9.39
N GLN A 28 9.60 -0.63 10.64
CA GLN A 28 10.29 -1.87 11.01
C GLN A 28 9.91 -2.25 12.44
N VAL A 29 8.66 -2.67 12.63
CA VAL A 29 8.12 -3.09 13.93
C VAL A 29 7.75 -4.57 13.89
N THR A 30 7.66 -5.20 15.06
CA THR A 30 7.08 -6.55 15.20
C THR A 30 5.56 -6.51 15.11
N LEU A 31 4.94 -7.65 14.83
CA LEU A 31 3.47 -7.76 14.85
C LEU A 31 2.89 -7.37 16.22
N ALA A 32 3.54 -7.78 17.31
CA ALA A 32 3.12 -7.44 18.67
C ALA A 32 3.14 -5.93 18.92
N GLU A 33 4.18 -5.22 18.49
CA GLU A 33 4.26 -3.76 18.58
C GLU A 33 3.19 -3.08 17.72
N ALA A 34 2.95 -3.58 16.48
CA ALA A 34 1.92 -3.03 15.60
C ALA A 34 0.50 -3.23 16.14
N LEU A 35 0.26 -4.24 16.96
CA LEU A 35 -1.04 -4.57 17.55
C LEU A 35 -1.22 -4.01 18.97
N ALA A 36 -0.17 -3.45 19.56
CA ALA A 36 -0.22 -2.93 20.93
C ALA A 36 -1.33 -1.87 21.08
N GLY A 37 -2.16 -2.02 22.10
CA GLY A 37 -3.30 -1.12 22.36
C GLY A 37 -4.55 -1.37 21.52
N SER A 38 -4.54 -2.34 20.60
CA SER A 38 -5.73 -2.71 19.83
C SER A 38 -6.81 -3.29 20.74
N SER A 39 -8.06 -2.86 20.55
CA SER A 39 -9.25 -3.40 21.24
C SER A 39 -9.88 -4.60 20.52
N ALA A 40 -9.20 -5.17 19.53
CA ALA A 40 -9.68 -6.34 18.81
C ALA A 40 -9.70 -7.58 19.72
N PRO A 41 -10.70 -8.47 19.58
CA PRO A 41 -10.70 -9.77 20.26
C PRO A 41 -9.46 -10.61 19.87
N GLN A 42 -9.01 -11.47 20.79
CA GLN A 42 -7.81 -12.28 20.59
C GLN A 42 -7.89 -13.15 19.33
N GLU A 43 -9.03 -13.71 19.03
CA GLU A 43 -9.28 -14.52 17.82
C GLU A 43 -8.99 -13.73 16.51
N VAL A 44 -9.29 -12.42 16.51
CA VAL A 44 -8.96 -11.53 15.39
C VAL A 44 -7.46 -11.30 15.35
N LEU A 45 -6.85 -10.96 16.49
CA LEU A 45 -5.40 -10.72 16.58
C LEU A 45 -4.60 -11.95 16.12
N ASP A 46 -5.02 -13.15 16.50
CA ASP A 46 -4.38 -14.43 16.12
C ASP A 46 -4.52 -14.74 14.63
N SER A 47 -5.47 -14.10 13.94
CA SER A 47 -5.65 -14.24 12.49
C SER A 47 -4.77 -13.33 11.66
N LEU A 48 -4.06 -12.39 12.29
CA LEU A 48 -3.28 -11.36 11.61
C LEU A 48 -1.81 -11.78 11.39
N ALA A 49 -1.19 -11.15 10.41
CA ALA A 49 0.24 -11.21 10.13
C ALA A 49 0.72 -9.83 9.69
N ILE A 50 2.03 -9.59 9.84
CA ILE A 50 2.69 -8.41 9.29
C ILE A 50 3.49 -8.82 8.04
N ALA A 51 3.46 -7.99 7.01
CA ALA A 51 4.22 -8.14 5.78
C ALA A 51 5.11 -6.93 5.55
N ASP A 52 6.38 -7.18 5.28
CA ASP A 52 7.28 -6.17 4.73
C ASP A 52 6.96 -5.96 3.25
N VAL A 53 6.85 -4.71 2.84
CA VAL A 53 6.51 -4.31 1.48
C VAL A 53 7.47 -3.25 0.97
N GLU A 54 7.81 -3.31 -0.34
CA GLU A 54 8.65 -2.32 -0.99
C GLU A 54 7.87 -1.60 -2.07
N TYR A 55 8.06 -0.28 -2.17
CA TYR A 55 7.38 0.59 -3.12
C TYR A 55 8.24 1.80 -3.45
N TYR A 56 7.97 2.43 -4.59
CA TYR A 56 8.48 3.78 -4.85
C TYR A 56 7.54 4.79 -4.21
N SER A 57 8.10 5.77 -3.47
CA SER A 57 7.33 6.88 -2.95
C SER A 57 7.30 8.05 -3.94
N PHE A 58 6.53 9.09 -3.64
CA PHE A 58 6.42 10.29 -4.47
C PHE A 58 7.74 11.08 -4.53
N ASP A 59 8.67 10.82 -3.61
CA ASP A 59 10.04 11.35 -3.68
C ASP A 59 10.94 10.63 -4.70
N GLY A 60 10.39 9.61 -5.38
CA GLY A 60 11.09 8.80 -6.39
C GLY A 60 12.04 7.75 -5.83
N LYS A 61 12.20 7.63 -4.50
CA LYS A 61 13.08 6.64 -3.87
C LYS A 61 12.35 5.33 -3.61
N LEU A 62 13.14 4.28 -3.45
CA LEU A 62 12.65 2.99 -2.97
C LEU A 62 12.48 3.04 -1.45
N HIS A 63 11.27 2.73 -1.00
CA HIS A 63 10.90 2.66 0.41
C HIS A 63 10.58 1.22 0.82
N ARG A 64 10.72 0.95 2.11
CA ARG A 64 10.25 -0.28 2.75
C ARG A 64 9.36 0.09 3.92
N GLY A 65 8.14 -0.39 3.87
CA GLY A 65 7.14 -0.26 4.92
C GLY A 65 6.57 -1.61 5.31
N GLN A 66 5.48 -1.58 6.06
CA GLN A 66 4.82 -2.77 6.59
C GLN A 66 3.31 -2.64 6.54
N ILE A 67 2.63 -3.74 6.23
CA ILE A 67 1.16 -3.86 6.26
C ILE A 67 0.78 -4.98 7.24
N VAL A 68 -0.13 -4.70 8.17
CA VAL A 68 -0.79 -5.71 9.00
C VAL A 68 -2.08 -6.13 8.32
N MET A 69 -2.25 -7.42 8.05
CA MET A 69 -3.42 -7.96 7.38
C MET A 69 -3.75 -9.37 7.85
N HIS A 70 -4.86 -9.92 7.38
CA HIS A 70 -5.19 -11.33 7.60
C HIS A 70 -4.09 -12.24 7.04
N LYS A 71 -3.63 -13.21 7.82
CA LYS A 71 -2.50 -14.09 7.47
C LYS A 71 -2.65 -14.80 6.13
N THR A 72 -3.87 -15.17 5.75
CA THR A 72 -4.17 -15.81 4.47
C THR A 72 -3.94 -14.89 3.26
N LEU A 73 -3.99 -13.56 3.46
CA LEU A 73 -3.79 -12.57 2.39
C LEU A 73 -2.37 -12.00 2.34
N LYS A 74 -1.47 -12.43 3.23
CA LYS A 74 -0.13 -11.89 3.34
C LYS A 74 0.65 -11.95 2.01
N GLU A 75 0.73 -13.13 1.41
CA GLU A 75 1.46 -13.29 0.15
C GLU A 75 0.79 -12.54 -1.02
N ASP A 76 -0.55 -12.48 -1.00
CA ASP A 76 -1.30 -11.72 -1.99
C ASP A 76 -0.98 -10.22 -1.91
N VAL A 77 -0.91 -9.64 -0.72
CA VAL A 77 -0.55 -8.23 -0.53
C VAL A 77 0.90 -7.96 -0.90
N ILE A 78 1.85 -8.82 -0.51
CA ILE A 78 3.25 -8.70 -0.93
C ILE A 78 3.34 -8.68 -2.47
N HIS A 79 2.59 -9.55 -3.13
CA HIS A 79 2.54 -9.59 -4.60
C HIS A 79 1.96 -8.30 -5.20
N ARG A 80 0.91 -7.68 -4.57
CA ARG A 80 0.34 -6.39 -5.01
C ARG A 80 1.37 -5.27 -4.91
N PHE A 81 2.07 -5.15 -3.80
CA PHE A 81 3.10 -4.14 -3.63
C PHE A 81 4.25 -4.32 -4.64
N ARG A 82 4.69 -5.56 -4.88
CA ARG A 82 5.67 -5.86 -5.92
C ARG A 82 5.18 -5.45 -7.32
N PHE A 83 3.90 -5.71 -7.63
CA PHE A 83 3.30 -5.27 -8.89
C PHE A 83 3.30 -3.75 -9.00
N MET A 84 2.80 -3.02 -7.99
CA MET A 84 2.78 -1.55 -7.96
C MET A 84 4.19 -0.97 -8.10
N ARG A 85 5.18 -1.54 -7.39
CA ARG A 85 6.58 -1.15 -7.53
C ARG A 85 7.09 -1.33 -8.98
N ASN A 86 6.79 -2.45 -9.62
CA ASN A 86 7.21 -2.71 -11.00
C ASN A 86 6.54 -1.78 -12.02
N GLN A 87 5.31 -1.34 -11.74
CA GLN A 87 4.60 -0.33 -12.53
C GLN A 87 5.03 1.11 -12.21
N ARG A 88 5.95 1.32 -11.28
CA ARG A 88 6.32 2.65 -10.77
C ARG A 88 5.12 3.44 -10.25
N PHE A 89 4.09 2.75 -9.79
CA PHE A 89 2.95 3.37 -9.13
C PHE A 89 3.38 3.85 -7.74
N PRO A 90 3.37 5.18 -7.47
CA PRO A 90 3.89 5.70 -6.22
C PRO A 90 2.94 5.43 -5.05
N ILE A 91 3.51 5.09 -3.91
CA ILE A 91 2.84 4.95 -2.61
C ILE A 91 3.48 5.93 -1.65
N GLU A 92 2.69 6.80 -1.00
CA GLU A 92 3.26 7.78 -0.08
C GLU A 92 3.88 7.10 1.13
N SER A 93 3.13 6.23 1.77
CA SER A 93 3.58 5.51 2.94
C SER A 93 2.81 4.19 3.11
N ALA A 94 3.42 3.21 3.76
CA ALA A 94 2.81 1.94 4.14
C ALA A 94 3.26 1.57 5.55
N ILE A 95 2.53 2.06 6.57
CA ILE A 95 2.87 1.94 8.00
C ILE A 95 1.67 1.36 8.75
N PRO A 96 1.85 0.38 9.65
CA PRO A 96 0.76 -0.14 10.48
C PRO A 96 0.10 0.96 11.30
N ILE A 97 -1.22 0.92 11.43
CA ILE A 97 -1.95 1.81 12.34
C ILE A 97 -1.52 1.49 13.78
N ARG A 98 -1.08 2.53 14.49
CA ARG A 98 -0.61 2.45 15.88
C ARG A 98 -1.76 2.74 16.84
N PHE A 99 -2.17 1.73 17.61
CA PHE A 99 -3.26 1.87 18.59
C PHE A 99 -2.77 2.38 19.94
N ASP A 100 -1.49 2.15 20.24
CA ASP A 100 -0.82 2.63 21.44
C ASP A 100 -0.43 4.12 21.38
N LYS A 101 -0.48 4.72 20.19
CA LYS A 101 -0.12 6.12 19.94
C LYS A 101 -1.20 6.81 19.10
N PRO A 102 -2.37 7.11 19.68
CA PRO A 102 -3.42 7.82 18.96
C PRO A 102 -2.88 9.17 18.44
N ASN A 103 -3.15 9.46 17.17
CA ASN A 103 -2.70 10.66 16.45
C ASN A 103 -1.18 10.75 16.20
N ASP A 104 -0.46 9.64 16.13
CA ASP A 104 0.99 9.62 15.80
C ASP A 104 1.30 9.86 14.31
N GLY A 105 0.30 10.13 13.50
CA GLY A 105 0.46 10.38 12.06
C GLY A 105 0.41 9.13 11.19
N THR A 106 0.14 7.95 11.75
CA THR A 106 -0.01 6.70 10.95
C THR A 106 -1.41 6.55 10.36
N SER A 107 -2.29 7.52 10.55
CA SER A 107 -3.63 7.53 9.96
C SER A 107 -3.65 8.08 8.54
N MET A 108 -4.74 7.82 7.81
CA MET A 108 -4.95 8.40 6.48
C MET A 108 -5.00 9.93 6.52
N ASP A 109 -5.44 10.52 7.66
CA ASP A 109 -5.66 11.96 7.81
C ASP A 109 -4.37 12.78 7.94
N THR A 110 -3.22 12.13 8.13
CA THR A 110 -1.96 12.83 8.40
C THR A 110 -0.82 12.43 7.46
N LEU A 111 -0.77 11.18 6.99
CA LEU A 111 0.37 10.64 6.23
C LEU A 111 0.02 10.15 4.83
N ASN A 112 -1.21 10.30 4.35
CA ASN A 112 -1.64 9.62 3.11
C ASN A 112 -1.29 8.11 3.14
N ASN A 113 -1.42 7.50 4.33
CA ASN A 113 -0.88 6.18 4.63
C ASN A 113 -1.72 5.05 4.05
N SER A 114 -1.08 4.15 3.32
CA SER A 114 -1.68 2.90 2.86
C SER A 114 -1.64 1.87 3.98
N TYR A 115 -2.77 1.27 4.32
CA TYR A 115 -2.88 0.33 5.44
C TYR A 115 -3.98 -0.72 5.20
N SER A 116 -3.97 -1.81 5.99
CA SER A 116 -5.00 -2.84 5.95
C SER A 116 -5.72 -2.98 7.29
N PHE A 117 -5.10 -3.51 8.32
CA PHE A 117 -5.77 -3.73 9.60
C PHE A 117 -6.05 -2.45 10.37
N HIS A 118 -7.33 -2.22 10.69
CA HIS A 118 -7.80 -1.19 11.60
C HIS A 118 -9.09 -1.65 12.29
N TYR A 119 -9.00 -2.02 13.56
CA TYR A 119 -10.17 -2.51 14.31
C TYR A 119 -11.13 -1.38 14.66
N ARG A 120 -12.15 -1.17 13.83
CA ARG A 120 -13.13 -0.08 13.96
C ARG A 120 -14.49 -0.44 13.38
N ARG A 121 -15.52 0.30 13.76
CA ARG A 121 -16.80 0.28 13.05
C ARG A 121 -16.73 1.11 11.78
N ILE A 122 -17.66 0.87 10.86
CA ILE A 122 -17.81 1.69 9.65
C ILE A 122 -18.35 3.05 10.09
N SER A 123 -17.57 4.12 9.88
CA SER A 123 -17.92 5.48 10.29
C SER A 123 -19.13 6.07 9.52
N THR A 124 -19.39 5.55 8.32
CA THR A 124 -20.49 6.00 7.44
C THR A 124 -21.76 5.15 7.56
N SER A 125 -21.70 4.06 8.34
CA SER A 125 -22.83 3.16 8.53
C SER A 125 -23.61 3.49 9.80
N GLY A 126 -24.87 3.87 9.66
CA GLY A 126 -25.76 4.15 10.79
C GLY A 126 -26.06 2.93 11.67
N ASN A 127 -25.83 1.71 11.20
CA ASN A 127 -26.07 0.46 11.97
C ASN A 127 -24.86 -0.01 12.78
N GLY A 128 -23.75 0.71 12.71
CA GLY A 128 -22.53 0.40 13.44
C GLY A 128 -21.86 -0.91 13.08
N SER A 129 -22.04 -1.39 11.85
CA SER A 129 -21.38 -2.59 11.34
C SER A 129 -19.85 -2.51 11.46
N ARG A 130 -19.21 -3.67 11.63
CA ARG A 130 -17.77 -3.77 11.70
C ARG A 130 -17.16 -3.59 10.30
N SER A 131 -16.11 -2.77 10.19
CA SER A 131 -15.37 -2.60 8.95
C SER A 131 -14.63 -3.88 8.56
N VAL A 132 -14.48 -4.15 7.28
CA VAL A 132 -13.68 -5.26 6.74
C VAL A 132 -12.20 -5.09 7.12
N HIS A 133 -11.72 -3.87 7.28
CA HIS A 133 -10.40 -3.56 7.84
C HIS A 133 -10.18 -4.15 9.23
N SER A 134 -11.25 -4.32 10.03
CA SER A 134 -11.17 -4.90 11.37
C SER A 134 -10.69 -6.35 11.38
N TYR A 135 -10.71 -7.00 10.24
CA TYR A 135 -10.26 -8.39 10.05
C TYR A 135 -9.00 -8.49 9.18
N GLY A 136 -8.42 -7.34 8.79
CA GLY A 136 -7.29 -7.29 7.87
C GLY A 136 -7.60 -7.82 6.46
N MET A 137 -8.87 -7.76 6.04
CA MET A 137 -9.34 -8.27 4.74
C MET A 137 -9.64 -7.16 3.73
N ALA A 138 -9.28 -5.93 4.06
CA ALA A 138 -9.31 -4.78 3.17
C ALA A 138 -7.97 -4.05 3.20
N ILE A 139 -7.68 -3.28 2.17
CA ILE A 139 -6.51 -2.40 2.09
C ILE A 139 -6.90 -1.09 1.44
N ASP A 140 -6.45 0.01 2.03
CA ASP A 140 -6.58 1.35 1.47
C ASP A 140 -5.22 1.80 0.92
N ILE A 141 -5.21 2.39 -0.27
CA ILE A 141 -4.01 2.85 -0.98
C ILE A 141 -4.09 4.35 -1.22
N ASN A 142 -3.10 5.10 -0.74
CA ASN A 142 -2.97 6.56 -0.92
C ASN A 142 -4.31 7.30 -0.69
N PRO A 143 -4.83 7.36 0.52
CA PRO A 143 -6.17 7.90 0.80
C PRO A 143 -6.43 9.32 0.33
N TYR A 144 -5.42 10.20 0.34
CA TYR A 144 -5.56 11.57 -0.17
C TYR A 144 -5.71 11.65 -1.69
N ASN A 145 -5.02 10.76 -2.43
CA ASN A 145 -5.14 10.67 -3.88
C ASN A 145 -6.40 9.90 -4.30
N ASN A 146 -6.89 9.04 -3.41
CA ASN A 146 -7.98 8.09 -3.67
C ASN A 146 -9.07 8.19 -2.60
N PRO A 147 -9.63 9.38 -2.34
CA PRO A 147 -10.56 9.56 -1.23
C PRO A 147 -11.87 8.80 -1.41
N ALA A 148 -12.55 8.54 -0.30
CA ALA A 148 -13.95 8.18 -0.34
C ALA A 148 -14.80 9.42 -0.60
N VAL A 149 -15.78 9.30 -1.52
CA VAL A 149 -16.76 10.34 -1.86
C VAL A 149 -18.14 9.81 -1.52
N LEU A 150 -18.73 10.34 -0.45
CA LEU A 150 -20.04 9.91 0.02
C LEU A 150 -21.17 10.46 -0.86
N ALA A 151 -22.36 9.85 -0.76
CA ALA A 151 -23.54 10.26 -1.52
C ALA A 151 -23.92 11.75 -1.33
N ASN A 152 -23.58 12.33 -0.18
CA ASN A 152 -23.82 13.76 0.11
C ASN A 152 -22.67 14.68 -0.36
N GLY A 153 -21.70 14.16 -1.10
CA GLY A 153 -20.54 14.89 -1.59
C GLY A 153 -19.40 15.08 -0.58
N LYS A 154 -19.54 14.56 0.65
CA LYS A 154 -18.44 14.63 1.64
C LYS A 154 -17.28 13.77 1.18
N VAL A 155 -16.06 14.34 1.24
CA VAL A 155 -14.80 13.67 0.91
C VAL A 155 -14.08 13.24 2.18
N ILE A 156 -13.56 12.01 2.21
CA ILE A 156 -12.81 11.42 3.33
C ILE A 156 -11.53 10.77 2.78
N PRO A 157 -10.33 11.14 3.28
CA PRO A 157 -10.07 12.15 4.31
C PRO A 157 -10.38 13.57 3.83
N GLN A 158 -10.58 14.48 4.78
CA GLN A 158 -10.76 15.89 4.46
C GLN A 158 -9.51 16.43 3.74
N GLY A 159 -9.70 17.10 2.60
CA GLY A 159 -8.61 17.59 1.76
C GLY A 159 -8.13 16.60 0.70
N GLY A 160 -8.63 15.37 0.72
CA GLY A 160 -8.38 14.42 -0.36
C GLY A 160 -8.96 14.90 -1.69
N THR A 161 -8.25 14.63 -2.78
CA THR A 161 -8.66 15.03 -4.14
C THR A 161 -8.51 13.85 -5.08
N TYR A 162 -9.60 13.50 -5.77
CA TYR A 162 -9.55 12.46 -6.78
C TYR A 162 -9.28 13.08 -8.16
N ASP A 163 -8.05 12.92 -8.63
CA ASP A 163 -7.62 13.39 -9.96
C ASP A 163 -6.85 12.26 -10.66
N ARG A 164 -7.42 11.76 -11.75
CA ARG A 164 -6.90 10.60 -12.49
C ARG A 164 -5.58 10.86 -13.22
N ASP A 165 -5.20 12.12 -13.39
CA ASP A 165 -3.97 12.54 -14.06
C ASP A 165 -2.78 12.61 -13.08
N ILE A 166 -3.06 12.56 -11.77
CA ILE A 166 -2.02 12.58 -10.74
C ILE A 166 -1.48 11.16 -10.51
N PRO A 167 -0.14 10.95 -10.55
CA PRO A 167 0.48 9.68 -10.15
C PRO A 167 0.00 9.22 -8.76
N GLY A 168 -0.18 7.91 -8.59
CA GLY A 168 -0.67 7.35 -7.33
C GLY A 168 -2.20 7.34 -7.19
N THR A 169 -2.93 7.85 -8.21
CA THR A 169 -4.38 7.76 -8.27
C THR A 169 -4.83 6.46 -8.93
N LEU A 170 -5.79 5.80 -8.31
CA LEU A 170 -6.41 4.57 -8.76
C LEU A 170 -7.60 4.88 -9.68
N ALA A 171 -7.65 4.28 -10.85
CA ALA A 171 -8.74 4.42 -11.81
C ALA A 171 -9.13 3.06 -12.37
N ASP A 172 -10.36 2.93 -12.88
CA ASP A 172 -10.86 1.72 -13.53
C ASP A 172 -9.98 1.25 -14.70
N THR A 173 -9.31 2.19 -15.36
CA THR A 173 -8.34 1.93 -16.43
C THR A 173 -6.95 1.55 -15.94
N SER A 174 -6.63 1.83 -14.66
CA SER A 174 -5.31 1.61 -14.06
C SER A 174 -4.91 0.12 -14.10
N PRO A 175 -3.68 -0.21 -14.50
CA PRO A 175 -3.15 -1.57 -14.39
C PRO A 175 -3.22 -2.12 -12.96
N VAL A 176 -3.04 -1.26 -11.94
CA VAL A 176 -3.10 -1.64 -10.53
C VAL A 176 -4.50 -2.11 -10.16
N VAL A 177 -5.54 -1.34 -10.47
CA VAL A 177 -6.94 -1.72 -10.19
C VAL A 177 -7.31 -3.02 -10.90
N LYS A 178 -6.95 -3.14 -12.18
CA LYS A 178 -7.20 -4.37 -12.97
C LYS A 178 -6.54 -5.59 -12.36
N GLU A 179 -5.31 -5.44 -11.85
CA GLU A 179 -4.57 -6.54 -11.23
C GLU A 179 -5.19 -6.98 -9.89
N PHE A 180 -5.66 -6.04 -9.06
CA PHE A 180 -6.40 -6.37 -7.85
C PHE A 180 -7.68 -7.16 -8.19
N ILE A 181 -8.48 -6.68 -9.15
CA ILE A 181 -9.73 -7.32 -9.57
C ILE A 181 -9.46 -8.72 -10.16
N ARG A 182 -8.45 -8.87 -11.01
CA ARG A 182 -8.07 -10.14 -11.63
C ARG A 182 -7.79 -11.24 -10.57
N LEU A 183 -7.34 -10.84 -9.40
CA LEU A 183 -6.97 -11.74 -8.31
C LEU A 183 -8.05 -11.83 -7.21
N GLY A 184 -9.27 -11.42 -7.55
CA GLY A 184 -10.45 -11.64 -6.74
C GLY A 184 -10.69 -10.60 -5.66
N TRP A 185 -10.03 -9.43 -5.73
CA TRP A 185 -10.37 -8.28 -4.90
C TRP A 185 -11.51 -7.49 -5.53
N THR A 186 -12.36 -6.88 -4.73
CA THR A 186 -13.32 -5.88 -5.17
C THR A 186 -12.75 -4.48 -4.90
N TRP A 187 -13.08 -3.52 -5.75
CA TRP A 187 -12.64 -2.13 -5.63
C TRP A 187 -13.81 -1.20 -5.31
N GLY A 188 -13.68 -0.39 -4.27
CA GLY A 188 -14.72 0.55 -3.83
C GLY A 188 -15.01 1.67 -4.83
N GLY A 189 -14.11 1.96 -5.76
CA GLY A 189 -14.39 2.87 -6.89
C GLY A 189 -15.48 2.38 -7.84
N ASN A 190 -15.83 1.08 -7.81
CA ASN A 190 -16.94 0.51 -8.58
C ASN A 190 -18.28 0.56 -7.84
N TRP A 191 -18.32 0.92 -6.55
CA TRP A 191 -19.57 0.96 -5.79
C TRP A 191 -20.52 2.06 -6.32
N THR A 192 -21.81 1.87 -6.12
CA THR A 192 -22.84 2.78 -6.63
C THR A 192 -23.41 3.72 -5.57
N SER A 193 -23.43 3.32 -4.31
CA SER A 193 -23.97 4.09 -3.19
C SER A 193 -23.03 5.20 -2.70
N LEU A 194 -21.75 4.97 -2.85
CA LEU A 194 -20.65 5.92 -2.63
C LEU A 194 -19.46 5.48 -3.49
N LYS A 195 -18.46 6.31 -3.62
CA LYS A 195 -17.18 5.92 -4.22
C LYS A 195 -16.13 5.86 -3.12
N ASP A 196 -15.42 4.75 -3.01
CA ASP A 196 -14.29 4.61 -2.08
C ASP A 196 -13.05 4.20 -2.89
N TYR A 197 -12.40 5.22 -3.44
CA TYR A 197 -11.35 4.99 -4.44
C TYR A 197 -10.09 4.36 -3.85
N MET A 198 -9.81 4.55 -2.53
CA MET A 198 -8.66 3.94 -1.86
C MET A 198 -8.86 2.44 -1.62
N HIS A 199 -10.12 2.00 -1.49
CA HIS A 199 -10.51 0.76 -0.85
C HIS A 199 -10.53 -0.44 -1.78
N PHE A 200 -9.78 -1.47 -1.41
CA PHE A 200 -9.90 -2.82 -1.95
C PHE A 200 -10.25 -3.78 -0.81
N GLU A 201 -11.15 -4.73 -1.07
CA GLU A 201 -11.46 -5.79 -0.12
C GLU A 201 -11.52 -7.15 -0.79
N LYS A 202 -11.20 -8.21 -0.03
CA LYS A 202 -11.27 -9.59 -0.50
C LYS A 202 -11.94 -10.47 0.54
N LYS A 203 -13.02 -11.12 0.13
CA LYS A 203 -13.66 -12.15 0.95
C LYS A 203 -12.79 -13.40 0.97
N LEU A 204 -12.61 -13.97 2.16
CA LEU A 204 -11.99 -15.29 2.28
C LEU A 204 -13.01 -16.35 1.86
N PRO A 205 -12.55 -17.48 1.29
CA PRO A 205 -13.41 -18.60 0.92
C PRO A 205 -14.05 -19.25 2.14
#